data_88917890ed7a72415b56e4820d1fc979
#
_entry.id   88917890ed7a72415b56e4820d1fc979
#
_cell.length_a   1.000
_cell.length_b   1.000
_cell.length_c   1.000
_cell.angle_alpha   90.00
_cell.angle_beta   90.00
_cell.angle_gamma   90.00
#
_symmetry.space_group_name_H-M   'P 1'
#
loop_
_entity.id
_entity.type
_entity.pdbx_description
1 polymer ?
#
loop_
_entity_poly.entity_id
_entity_poly.type
_entity_poly.pdbx_seq_one_letter_code
_entity_poly.pdbx_strand_id
1 'polypeptide(L)'
;MEDIFAEMEADSATASGVEKLGDDKLSAVSQLAEKLRLQTELVDGLEQSLKDARKTLYKLRDDTLPTALQELGLTGLTLGDGSKVTLRPTYGGHISEDNREEAHSWLRDNNHDDIIKNTVSCQFGRGEDGDAAKFYEELTRQGMVASQKTQVHAQTLKAWVRERVENGDNFPMELFGAFVGQQAEIKRSKK
;
A
#
# COMPACT_ATOMS: atom_id res chain seq x y z
N MET A 1 -7.56 -14.11 -26.14
CA MET A 1 -6.46 -13.72 -25.23
C MET A 1 -6.02 -14.89 -24.35
N GLU A 2 -6.90 -15.83 -24.05
CA GLU A 2 -6.59 -17.07 -23.31
C GLU A 2 -5.72 -18.07 -24.09
N ASP A 3 -5.87 -18.14 -25.41
CA ASP A 3 -5.10 -19.10 -26.25
C ASP A 3 -3.59 -18.80 -26.31
N ILE A 4 -3.15 -17.53 -26.21
CA ILE A 4 -1.72 -17.17 -26.32
C ILE A 4 -0.96 -17.56 -25.04
N PHE A 5 -1.61 -17.51 -23.89
CA PHE A 5 -0.99 -17.90 -22.63
C PHE A 5 -0.92 -19.41 -22.45
N ALA A 6 -1.91 -20.14 -22.93
CA ALA A 6 -1.90 -21.61 -22.92
C ALA A 6 -0.80 -22.21 -23.82
N GLU A 7 -0.51 -21.58 -24.99
CA GLU A 7 0.62 -21.99 -25.84
C GLU A 7 1.99 -21.68 -25.22
N MET A 8 2.11 -20.57 -24.45
CA MET A 8 3.37 -20.23 -23.75
C MET A 8 3.66 -21.14 -22.55
N GLU A 9 2.64 -21.64 -21.83
CA GLU A 9 2.82 -22.62 -20.75
C GLU A 9 3.26 -24.00 -21.25
N ALA A 10 2.81 -24.41 -22.43
CA ALA A 10 3.21 -25.68 -23.03
C ALA A 10 4.67 -25.69 -23.52
N ASP A 11 5.20 -24.53 -24.00
CA ASP A 11 6.57 -24.41 -24.48
C ASP A 11 7.62 -24.26 -23.35
N SER A 12 7.21 -23.86 -22.14
CA SER A 12 8.14 -23.75 -21.00
C SER A 12 8.55 -25.11 -20.40
N ALA A 13 7.85 -26.18 -20.74
CA ALA A 13 8.13 -27.53 -20.25
C ALA A 13 9.20 -28.31 -21.06
N THR A 14 9.67 -27.75 -22.19
CA THR A 14 10.71 -28.37 -23.01
C THR A 14 11.93 -27.48 -23.18
N ALA A 15 12.66 -27.28 -22.08
CA ALA A 15 13.95 -26.60 -22.09
C ALA A 15 15.04 -27.56 -22.60
N SER A 16 15.14 -27.75 -23.91
CA SER A 16 16.39 -28.17 -24.58
C SER A 16 16.23 -28.04 -26.10
N GLY A 17 16.53 -26.88 -26.58
CA GLY A 17 16.63 -26.61 -28.02
C GLY A 17 16.48 -25.12 -28.29
N VAL A 18 17.56 -24.47 -28.65
CA VAL A 18 17.49 -23.15 -29.30
C VAL A 18 16.87 -23.37 -30.68
N GLU A 19 15.57 -23.60 -30.74
CA GLU A 19 14.82 -23.41 -31.96
C GLU A 19 14.87 -21.94 -32.29
N LYS A 20 15.30 -21.62 -33.52
CA LYS A 20 15.18 -20.28 -34.10
C LYS A 20 13.70 -19.88 -33.99
N LEU A 21 13.40 -19.03 -33.05
CA LEU A 21 12.11 -18.34 -32.96
C LEU A 21 11.91 -17.67 -34.33
N GLY A 22 10.92 -18.08 -35.11
CA GLY A 22 10.64 -17.47 -36.41
C GLY A 22 10.43 -15.95 -36.23
N ASP A 23 10.77 -15.15 -37.22
CA ASP A 23 10.68 -13.68 -37.19
C ASP A 23 9.31 -13.17 -36.73
N ASP A 24 8.24 -13.93 -36.99
CA ASP A 24 6.87 -13.61 -36.56
C ASP A 24 6.68 -13.68 -35.05
N LYS A 25 7.25 -14.69 -34.37
CA LYS A 25 7.17 -14.82 -32.90
C LYS A 25 7.98 -13.74 -32.20
N LEU A 26 9.16 -13.38 -32.75
CA LEU A 26 9.99 -12.29 -32.20
C LEU A 26 9.29 -10.93 -32.37
N SER A 27 8.63 -10.71 -33.49
CA SER A 27 7.82 -9.53 -33.76
C SER A 27 6.66 -9.41 -32.75
N ALA A 28 5.96 -10.52 -32.47
CA ALA A 28 4.87 -10.53 -31.50
C ALA A 28 5.35 -10.19 -30.07
N VAL A 29 6.49 -10.76 -29.64
CA VAL A 29 7.08 -10.45 -28.32
C VAL A 29 7.51 -8.97 -28.24
N SER A 30 8.08 -8.42 -29.31
CA SER A 30 8.45 -7.01 -29.38
C SER A 30 7.22 -6.10 -29.28
N GLN A 31 6.10 -6.46 -29.90
CA GLN A 31 4.85 -5.73 -29.77
C GLN A 31 4.26 -5.79 -28.35
N LEU A 32 4.37 -6.93 -27.67
CA LEU A 32 3.95 -7.05 -26.27
C LEU A 32 4.83 -6.21 -25.34
N ALA A 33 6.14 -6.19 -25.55
CA ALA A 33 7.05 -5.35 -24.79
C ALA A 33 6.74 -3.86 -24.98
N GLU A 34 6.43 -3.44 -26.21
CA GLU A 34 6.03 -2.07 -26.51
C GLU A 34 4.67 -1.72 -25.87
N LYS A 35 3.71 -2.64 -25.91
CA LYS A 35 2.43 -2.49 -25.19
C LYS A 35 2.65 -2.31 -23.69
N LEU A 36 3.51 -3.13 -23.08
CA LEU A 36 3.84 -3.00 -21.67
C LEU A 36 4.44 -1.65 -21.35
N ARG A 37 5.37 -1.15 -22.20
CA ARG A 37 5.98 0.17 -22.07
C ARG A 37 4.94 1.28 -22.09
N LEU A 38 4.09 1.30 -23.11
CA LEU A 38 3.03 2.30 -23.27
C LEU A 38 2.03 2.27 -22.11
N GLN A 39 1.66 1.08 -21.67
CA GLN A 39 0.74 0.93 -20.53
C GLN A 39 1.37 1.44 -19.21
N THR A 40 2.67 1.20 -19.02
CA THR A 40 3.38 1.73 -17.85
C THR A 40 3.42 3.26 -17.87
N GLU A 41 3.75 3.86 -19.01
CA GLU A 41 3.76 5.32 -19.18
C GLU A 41 2.37 5.95 -18.99
N LEU A 42 1.32 5.27 -19.46
CA LEU A 42 -0.06 5.71 -19.25
C LEU A 42 -0.42 5.70 -17.75
N VAL A 43 -0.09 4.63 -17.04
CA VAL A 43 -0.35 4.53 -15.59
C VAL A 43 0.40 5.63 -14.83
N ASP A 44 1.70 5.80 -15.08
CA ASP A 44 2.51 6.86 -14.47
C ASP A 44 1.88 8.26 -14.70
N GLY A 45 1.44 8.52 -15.94
CA GLY A 45 0.79 9.78 -16.33
C GLY A 45 -0.56 10.01 -15.64
N LEU A 46 -1.37 8.96 -15.52
CA LEU A 46 -2.65 9.02 -14.80
C LEU A 46 -2.47 9.24 -13.30
N GLU A 47 -1.49 8.60 -12.66
CA GLU A 47 -1.16 8.81 -11.26
C GLU A 47 -0.71 10.26 -11.00
N GLN A 48 0.16 10.80 -11.87
CA GLN A 48 0.56 12.20 -11.77
C GLN A 48 -0.63 13.14 -11.96
N SER A 49 -1.47 12.90 -12.96
CA SER A 49 -2.66 13.70 -13.23
C SER A 49 -3.65 13.65 -12.06
N LEU A 50 -3.84 12.49 -11.45
CA LEU A 50 -4.67 12.31 -10.26
C LEU A 50 -4.12 13.10 -9.07
N LYS A 51 -2.80 13.09 -8.86
CA LYS A 51 -2.13 13.85 -7.80
C LYS A 51 -2.35 15.35 -7.98
N ASP A 52 -2.21 15.87 -9.20
CA ASP A 52 -2.38 17.27 -9.51
C ASP A 52 -3.85 17.71 -9.40
N ALA A 53 -4.77 16.87 -9.87
CA ALA A 53 -6.21 17.10 -9.71
C ALA A 53 -6.63 17.15 -8.23
N ARG A 54 -6.11 16.24 -7.39
CA ARG A 54 -6.34 16.26 -5.95
C ARG A 54 -5.81 17.52 -5.28
N LYS A 55 -4.60 17.98 -5.66
CA LYS A 55 -4.02 19.22 -5.14
C LYS A 55 -4.92 20.42 -5.49
N THR A 56 -5.38 20.50 -6.72
CA THR A 56 -6.29 21.55 -7.18
C THR A 56 -7.63 21.49 -6.44
N LEU A 57 -8.20 20.28 -6.28
CA LEU A 57 -9.45 20.08 -5.55
C LEU A 57 -9.34 20.57 -4.11
N TYR A 58 -8.28 20.19 -3.40
CA TYR A 58 -8.07 20.61 -2.00
C TYR A 58 -7.88 22.12 -1.88
N LYS A 59 -7.11 22.72 -2.80
CA LYS A 59 -6.94 24.18 -2.83
C LYS A 59 -8.28 24.90 -3.04
N LEU A 60 -9.10 24.44 -3.99
CA LEU A 60 -10.42 25.03 -4.24
C LEU A 60 -11.36 24.84 -3.05
N ARG A 61 -11.38 23.64 -2.46
CA ARG A 61 -12.31 23.28 -1.38
C ARG A 61 -11.96 23.95 -0.05
N ASP A 62 -10.67 23.99 0.29
CA ASP A 62 -10.23 24.33 1.64
C ASP A 62 -9.71 25.76 1.76
N ASP A 63 -9.42 26.43 0.65
CA ASP A 63 -8.85 27.78 0.61
C ASP A 63 -9.64 28.71 -0.32
N THR A 64 -9.58 28.50 -1.62
CA THR A 64 -10.05 29.49 -2.60
C THR A 64 -11.56 29.79 -2.48
N LEU A 65 -12.40 28.77 -2.45
CA LEU A 65 -13.85 28.95 -2.39
C LEU A 65 -14.33 29.45 -1.01
N PRO A 66 -13.84 28.91 0.13
CA PRO A 66 -14.15 29.47 1.43
C PRO A 66 -13.77 30.94 1.57
N THR A 67 -12.58 31.33 1.13
CA THR A 67 -12.12 32.71 1.18
C THR A 67 -13.02 33.63 0.37
N ALA A 68 -13.33 33.27 -0.88
CA ALA A 68 -14.21 34.06 -1.73
C ALA A 68 -15.62 34.22 -1.15
N LEU A 69 -16.19 33.16 -0.53
CA LEU A 69 -17.49 33.26 0.13
C LEU A 69 -17.45 34.16 1.37
N GLN A 70 -16.38 34.09 2.16
CA GLN A 70 -16.17 34.93 3.34
C GLN A 70 -16.04 36.41 2.96
N GLU A 71 -15.29 36.73 1.90
CA GLU A 71 -15.17 38.10 1.39
C GLU A 71 -16.51 38.70 0.98
N LEU A 72 -17.44 37.89 0.51
CA LEU A 72 -18.81 38.28 0.17
C LEU A 72 -19.80 38.22 1.34
N GLY A 73 -19.34 37.81 2.53
CA GLY A 73 -20.19 37.61 3.71
C GLY A 73 -21.21 36.46 3.57
N LEU A 74 -20.92 35.49 2.66
CA LEU A 74 -21.80 34.37 2.38
C LEU A 74 -21.35 33.13 3.16
N THR A 75 -22.32 32.40 3.70
CA THR A 75 -22.08 31.10 4.34
C THR A 75 -22.30 29.90 3.40
N GLY A 76 -22.76 30.20 2.18
CA GLY A 76 -23.00 29.20 1.14
C GLY A 76 -23.71 29.80 -0.06
N LEU A 77 -23.87 28.99 -1.10
CA LEU A 77 -24.58 29.36 -2.33
C LEU A 77 -25.25 28.13 -2.97
N THR A 78 -26.18 28.37 -3.85
CA THR A 78 -26.78 27.32 -4.68
C THR A 78 -26.29 27.48 -6.11
N LEU A 79 -25.77 26.36 -6.66
CA LEU A 79 -25.30 26.30 -8.04
C LEU A 79 -26.49 26.24 -9.03
N GLY A 80 -26.20 26.47 -10.32
CA GLY A 80 -27.21 26.45 -11.37
C GLY A 80 -27.89 25.10 -11.58
N ASP A 81 -27.27 24.00 -11.16
CA ASP A 81 -27.84 22.64 -11.17
C ASP A 81 -28.70 22.32 -9.92
N GLY A 82 -28.83 23.26 -9.00
CA GLY A 82 -29.55 23.09 -7.73
C GLY A 82 -28.70 22.54 -6.59
N SER A 83 -27.43 22.20 -6.81
CA SER A 83 -26.51 21.77 -5.76
C SER A 83 -26.22 22.91 -4.79
N LYS A 84 -26.06 22.58 -3.50
CA LYS A 84 -25.77 23.57 -2.45
C LYS A 84 -24.34 23.45 -1.96
N VAL A 85 -23.63 24.55 -1.97
CA VAL A 85 -22.35 24.70 -1.33
C VAL A 85 -22.55 25.42 0.00
N THR A 86 -22.02 24.89 1.09
CA THR A 86 -22.11 25.48 2.43
C THR A 86 -20.72 25.45 3.08
N LEU A 87 -20.35 26.56 3.74
CA LEU A 87 -19.18 26.60 4.59
C LEU A 87 -19.45 25.85 5.90
N ARG A 88 -18.54 24.96 6.25
CA ARG A 88 -18.54 24.29 7.55
C ARG A 88 -17.19 24.48 8.21
N PRO A 89 -17.13 24.80 9.50
CA PRO A 89 -15.85 24.86 10.20
C PRO A 89 -15.18 23.49 10.15
N THR A 90 -13.89 23.50 9.88
CA THR A 90 -13.03 22.33 9.86
C THR A 90 -11.94 22.50 10.90
N TYR A 91 -11.73 21.50 11.74
CA TYR A 91 -10.71 21.49 12.77
C TYR A 91 -9.75 20.36 12.48
N GLY A 92 -8.48 20.64 12.58
CA GLY A 92 -7.42 19.65 12.41
C GLY A 92 -6.29 19.91 13.39
N GLY A 93 -5.59 18.87 13.77
CA GLY A 93 -4.40 18.95 14.60
C GLY A 93 -3.46 17.80 14.27
N HIS A 94 -2.19 18.11 14.21
CA HIS A 94 -1.13 17.12 14.03
C HIS A 94 0.06 17.52 14.89
N ILE A 95 0.47 16.65 15.79
CA ILE A 95 1.67 16.83 16.58
C ILE A 95 2.84 16.22 15.80
N SER A 96 3.74 17.08 15.32
CA SER A 96 4.97 16.62 14.66
C SER A 96 5.87 15.87 15.65
N GLU A 97 6.80 15.08 15.14
CA GLU A 97 7.74 14.34 15.96
C GLU A 97 8.58 15.27 16.85
N ASP A 98 9.03 16.38 16.28
CA ASP A 98 9.84 17.39 16.98
C ASP A 98 9.09 18.08 18.12
N ASN A 99 7.77 18.25 17.99
CA ASN A 99 6.93 18.92 19.00
C ASN A 99 6.25 17.93 19.97
N ARG A 100 6.50 16.63 19.83
CA ARG A 100 5.76 15.59 20.57
C ARG A 100 5.94 15.71 22.08
N GLU A 101 7.16 15.89 22.55
CA GLU A 101 7.45 15.97 23.97
C GLU A 101 6.84 17.22 24.60
N GLU A 102 7.01 18.37 23.94
CA GLU A 102 6.46 19.64 24.40
C GLU A 102 4.93 19.62 24.41
N ALA A 103 4.30 19.10 23.33
CA ALA A 103 2.85 18.99 23.25
C ALA A 103 2.28 18.03 24.32
N HIS A 104 2.95 16.90 24.57
CA HIS A 104 2.52 15.98 25.63
C HIS A 104 2.73 16.56 27.03
N SER A 105 3.79 17.32 27.27
CA SER A 105 3.98 18.03 28.53
C SER A 105 2.87 19.05 28.73
N TRP A 106 2.60 19.87 27.74
CA TRP A 106 1.52 20.87 27.79
C TRP A 106 0.15 20.24 28.08
N LEU A 107 -0.17 19.11 27.44
CA LEU A 107 -1.42 18.39 27.70
C LEU A 107 -1.53 17.93 29.15
N ARG A 108 -0.46 17.40 29.74
CA ARG A 108 -0.43 16.98 31.15
C ARG A 108 -0.58 18.15 32.11
N ASP A 109 0.16 19.24 31.86
CA ASP A 109 0.18 20.41 32.70
C ASP A 109 -1.17 21.16 32.70
N ASN A 110 -1.97 20.97 31.64
CA ASN A 110 -3.29 21.59 31.46
C ASN A 110 -4.46 20.59 31.70
N ASN A 111 -4.24 19.43 32.28
CA ASN A 111 -5.24 18.40 32.58
C ASN A 111 -6.01 17.88 31.31
N HIS A 112 -5.29 17.75 30.21
CA HIS A 112 -5.79 17.16 28.96
C HIS A 112 -5.06 15.85 28.61
N ASP A 113 -4.49 15.18 29.59
CA ASP A 113 -3.73 13.95 29.43
C ASP A 113 -4.60 12.73 29.07
N ASP A 114 -5.91 12.81 29.24
CA ASP A 114 -6.91 11.82 28.85
C ASP A 114 -6.91 11.47 27.36
N ILE A 115 -6.43 12.42 26.51
CA ILE A 115 -6.28 12.16 25.07
C ILE A 115 -4.95 11.48 24.70
N ILE A 116 -4.00 11.37 25.65
CA ILE A 116 -2.71 10.72 25.42
C ILE A 116 -2.87 9.21 25.56
N LYS A 117 -2.72 8.49 24.45
CA LYS A 117 -2.72 7.02 24.46
C LYS A 117 -1.30 6.47 24.51
N ASN A 118 -0.99 5.68 25.51
CA ASN A 118 0.26 4.94 25.59
C ASN A 118 0.05 3.50 25.18
N THR A 119 0.89 3.03 24.26
CA THR A 119 0.92 1.63 23.85
C THR A 119 2.31 1.08 24.12
N VAL A 120 2.39 0.01 24.89
CA VAL A 120 3.62 -0.74 25.09
C VAL A 120 3.51 -2.02 24.28
N SER A 121 4.47 -2.29 23.41
CA SER A 121 4.52 -3.50 22.62
C SER A 121 5.75 -4.32 22.96
N CYS A 122 5.57 -5.63 23.15
CA CYS A 122 6.64 -6.60 23.33
C CYS A 122 6.70 -7.48 22.09
N GLN A 123 7.91 -7.79 21.63
CA GLN A 123 8.14 -8.70 20.52
C GLN A 123 8.82 -9.95 21.03
N PHE A 124 8.30 -11.09 20.59
CA PHE A 124 8.85 -12.42 20.89
C PHE A 124 9.55 -12.96 19.64
N GLY A 125 10.65 -13.65 19.85
CA GLY A 125 11.46 -14.23 18.80
C GLY A 125 10.85 -15.49 18.18
N ARG A 126 11.59 -16.09 17.27
CA ARG A 126 11.18 -17.36 16.65
C ARG A 126 11.14 -18.46 17.69
N GLY A 127 10.03 -19.20 17.75
CA GLY A 127 9.83 -20.31 18.69
C GLY A 127 9.43 -19.91 20.12
N GLU A 128 9.23 -18.62 20.38
CA GLU A 128 8.81 -18.09 21.69
C GLU A 128 7.29 -17.91 21.79
N ASP A 129 6.51 -18.57 20.93
CA ASP A 129 5.04 -18.47 20.92
C ASP A 129 4.41 -18.84 22.27
N GLY A 130 4.99 -19.85 22.96
CA GLY A 130 4.56 -20.28 24.28
C GLY A 130 4.78 -19.20 25.35
N ASP A 131 5.86 -18.46 25.27
CA ASP A 131 6.17 -17.39 26.22
C ASP A 131 5.32 -16.14 25.93
N ALA A 132 5.06 -15.86 24.66
CA ALA A 132 4.10 -14.85 24.24
C ALA A 132 2.69 -15.13 24.80
N ALA A 133 2.22 -16.38 24.73
CA ALA A 133 0.92 -16.79 25.25
C ALA A 133 0.86 -16.63 26.78
N LYS A 134 1.87 -17.10 27.51
CA LYS A 134 1.96 -16.93 28.98
C LYS A 134 1.95 -15.46 29.40
N PHE A 135 2.70 -14.62 28.66
CA PHE A 135 2.76 -13.20 28.94
C PHE A 135 1.40 -12.52 28.70
N TYR A 136 0.73 -12.87 27.62
CA TYR A 136 -0.63 -12.39 27.33
C TYR A 136 -1.64 -12.78 28.43
N GLU A 137 -1.62 -14.03 28.89
CA GLU A 137 -2.46 -14.53 30.01
C GLU A 137 -2.19 -13.77 31.31
N GLU A 138 -0.92 -13.50 31.62
CA GLU A 138 -0.52 -12.75 32.82
C GLU A 138 -1.06 -11.31 32.77
N LEU A 139 -0.90 -10.60 31.65
CA LEU A 139 -1.45 -9.25 31.49
C LEU A 139 -2.97 -9.23 31.64
N THR A 140 -3.65 -10.21 31.05
CA THR A 140 -5.10 -10.34 31.14
C THR A 140 -5.54 -10.61 32.60
N ARG A 141 -4.80 -11.45 33.33
CA ARG A 141 -5.05 -11.73 34.74
C ARG A 141 -4.90 -10.50 35.65
N GLN A 142 -3.98 -9.61 35.28
CA GLN A 142 -3.78 -8.31 35.95
C GLN A 142 -4.82 -7.25 35.56
N GLY A 143 -5.81 -7.61 34.73
CA GLY A 143 -6.86 -6.69 34.27
C GLY A 143 -6.43 -5.70 33.20
N MET A 144 -5.27 -5.91 32.55
CA MET A 144 -4.81 -5.08 31.44
C MET A 144 -5.49 -5.49 30.14
N VAL A 145 -5.82 -4.52 29.32
CA VAL A 145 -6.31 -4.76 27.95
C VAL A 145 -5.12 -5.09 27.07
N ALA A 146 -4.81 -6.38 26.95
CA ALA A 146 -3.76 -6.87 26.09
C ALA A 146 -4.30 -7.32 24.73
N SER A 147 -3.49 -7.24 23.69
CA SER A 147 -3.78 -7.82 22.37
C SER A 147 -2.59 -8.63 21.90
N GLN A 148 -2.86 -9.85 21.42
CA GLN A 148 -1.85 -10.70 20.80
C GLN A 148 -2.11 -10.78 19.30
N LYS A 149 -1.06 -10.62 18.50
CA LYS A 149 -1.12 -10.77 17.05
C LYS A 149 0.03 -11.65 16.58
N THR A 150 -0.31 -12.83 16.08
CA THR A 150 0.64 -13.72 15.43
C THR A 150 0.60 -13.48 13.91
N GLN A 151 1.74 -13.17 13.32
CA GLN A 151 1.81 -12.91 11.87
C GLN A 151 3.17 -13.30 11.32
N VAL A 152 3.19 -13.72 10.07
CA VAL A 152 4.41 -13.82 9.27
C VAL A 152 4.50 -12.58 8.38
N HIS A 153 5.61 -11.87 8.46
CA HIS A 153 5.82 -10.70 7.61
C HIS A 153 5.89 -11.13 6.13
N ALA A 154 5.22 -10.39 5.23
CA ALA A 154 5.11 -10.75 3.82
C ALA A 154 6.47 -10.97 3.13
N GLN A 155 7.48 -10.14 3.44
CA GLN A 155 8.82 -10.31 2.88
C GLN A 155 9.52 -11.59 3.39
N THR A 156 9.31 -11.94 4.66
CA THR A 156 9.81 -13.18 5.25
C THR A 156 9.16 -14.40 4.60
N LEU A 157 7.83 -14.35 4.42
CA LEU A 157 7.10 -15.41 3.72
C LEU A 157 7.60 -15.57 2.27
N LYS A 158 7.76 -14.45 1.55
CA LYS A 158 8.28 -14.45 0.17
C LYS A 158 9.69 -15.06 0.09
N ALA A 159 10.57 -14.73 1.02
CA ALA A 159 11.92 -15.28 1.07
C ALA A 159 11.90 -16.79 1.38
N TRP A 160 11.05 -17.21 2.33
CA TRP A 160 10.87 -18.61 2.69
C TRP A 160 10.29 -19.43 1.52
N VAL A 161 9.26 -18.93 0.83
CA VAL A 161 8.69 -19.59 -0.36
C VAL A 161 9.76 -19.77 -1.44
N ARG A 162 10.55 -18.72 -1.72
CA ARG A 162 11.65 -18.80 -2.69
C ARG A 162 12.62 -19.92 -2.32
N GLU A 163 13.09 -19.95 -1.08
CA GLU A 163 14.03 -20.96 -0.60
C GLU A 163 13.48 -22.38 -0.74
N ARG A 164 12.19 -22.59 -0.40
CA ARG A 164 11.57 -23.91 -0.55
C ARG A 164 11.48 -24.35 -2.02
N VAL A 165 11.10 -23.43 -2.91
CA VAL A 165 11.02 -23.70 -4.35
C VAL A 165 12.40 -23.98 -4.94
N GLU A 166 13.42 -23.17 -4.61
CA GLU A 166 14.80 -23.34 -5.08
C GLU A 166 15.42 -24.68 -4.60
N ASN A 167 15.05 -25.13 -3.41
CA ASN A 167 15.50 -26.42 -2.87
C ASN A 167 14.70 -27.61 -3.39
N GLY A 168 13.61 -27.41 -4.10
CA GLY A 168 12.72 -28.48 -4.56
C GLY A 168 11.86 -29.10 -3.45
N ASP A 169 11.68 -28.39 -2.35
CA ASP A 169 10.89 -28.84 -1.20
C ASP A 169 9.39 -28.84 -1.56
N ASN A 170 8.69 -29.90 -1.19
CA ASN A 170 7.24 -29.97 -1.34
C ASN A 170 6.55 -29.29 -0.14
N PHE A 171 5.72 -28.29 -0.38
CA PHE A 171 4.90 -27.62 0.62
C PHE A 171 3.54 -27.22 0.03
N PRO A 172 2.50 -27.05 0.85
CA PRO A 172 1.15 -26.73 0.38
C PRO A 172 1.05 -25.29 -0.10
N MET A 173 1.41 -25.02 -1.36
CA MET A 173 1.46 -23.67 -1.94
C MET A 173 0.13 -22.92 -1.80
N GLU A 174 -0.99 -23.58 -1.98
CA GLU A 174 -2.33 -22.97 -1.87
C GLU A 174 -2.59 -22.42 -0.46
N LEU A 175 -2.16 -23.13 0.59
CA LEU A 175 -2.32 -22.72 1.97
C LEU A 175 -1.61 -21.39 2.28
N PHE A 176 -0.48 -21.16 1.62
CA PHE A 176 0.32 -19.95 1.77
C PHE A 176 -0.01 -18.87 0.73
N GLY A 177 -0.95 -19.13 -0.18
CA GLY A 177 -1.20 -18.27 -1.34
C GLY A 177 0.07 -18.06 -2.17
N ALA A 178 0.96 -19.07 -2.18
CA ALA A 178 2.24 -18.99 -2.85
C ALA A 178 2.08 -19.29 -4.35
N PHE A 179 2.78 -18.53 -5.16
CA PHE A 179 2.87 -18.76 -6.59
C PHE A 179 4.31 -18.55 -7.06
N VAL A 180 4.67 -19.23 -8.11
CA VAL A 180 5.94 -19.04 -8.83
C VAL A 180 5.59 -18.49 -10.21
N GLY A 181 6.16 -17.34 -10.53
CA GLY A 181 5.90 -16.68 -11.80
C GLY A 181 7.08 -15.83 -12.24
N GLN A 182 7.06 -15.44 -13.50
CA GLN A 182 8.03 -14.51 -14.06
C GLN A 182 7.33 -13.18 -14.34
N GLN A 183 7.99 -12.08 -14.03
CA GLN A 183 7.51 -10.74 -14.30
C GLN A 183 8.46 -10.06 -15.28
N ALA A 184 7.91 -9.49 -16.36
CA ALA A 184 8.68 -8.67 -17.27
C ALA A 184 8.95 -7.29 -16.64
N GLU A 185 10.22 -6.87 -16.63
CA GLU A 185 10.65 -5.56 -16.15
C GLU A 185 11.31 -4.79 -17.30
N ILE A 186 10.89 -3.55 -17.51
CA ILE A 186 11.51 -2.65 -18.48
C ILE A 186 12.50 -1.75 -17.77
N LYS A 187 13.79 -1.94 -18.02
CA LYS A 187 14.85 -1.04 -17.54
C LYS A 187 15.06 0.06 -18.57
N ARG A 188 14.74 1.31 -18.19
CA ARG A 188 14.99 2.46 -19.04
C ARG A 188 16.50 2.67 -19.19
N SER A 189 16.98 2.83 -20.44
CA SER A 189 18.37 3.24 -20.68
C SER A 189 18.58 4.64 -20.09
N LYS A 190 19.58 4.79 -19.23
CA LYS A 190 20.02 6.12 -18.82
C LYS A 190 20.67 6.79 -20.05
N LYS A 191 20.09 7.88 -20.53
CA LYS A 191 20.77 8.76 -21.49
C LYS A 191 21.89 9.51 -20.80
#